data_015329be66b662d610d46fc5bc04b36c
#
_entry.id   015329be66b662d610d46fc5bc04b36c
#
_cell.length_a   1.000
_cell.length_b   1.000
_cell.length_c   1.000
_cell.angle_alpha   90.00
_cell.angle_beta   90.00
_cell.angle_gamma   90.00
#
_symmetry.space_group_name_H-M   'P 1'
#
loop_
_entity.id
_entity.type
_entity.pdbx_description
1 polymer ?
#
loop_
_entity_poly.entity_id
_entity_poly.type
_entity_poly.pdbx_seq_one_letter_code
_entity_poly.pdbx_strand_id
1 'polypeptide(L)'
;MNHELREPIKPIFKGANNQILSKAEVSPIMPDRVVNTWFELNHEAISRHHGLSVNTDYSFVIQIGRPLQKSNVQVSEPFPHKPIAPFLTDNGILLDVKLYTNDFIIEKSVDTLKLFPPPSDSAELRFSLRTKSEEQSARLRVGIYFRNNLIQSLIVKAVISNYPPSGSNSARVDFSLTTDLVDFEHLTDRAINIATNYSGVGTHSFFVSGSQINRQFDFSEGQINSAAAAARRALENICFKKNFFSKRQYLYTSDNTGSLDKLRKDIITLASCGLDLYSAIVISDDWDFHKQLSAELQIKRTIQVASTDSARFVFPWAMVYDKRLGSDNLSLCDLFEEDLREKNPIRCFAGSCAHNDNSKVVCPSRFWGFRHIIEQPVSLTKDKALQLHPRQITVPGGNASMAISVNTKLSRFDTHEKDLASLAKLNRKVLKSKDELLSTLEKQEDHAIIYFYCHGKRDRFGGYLSIGNNECFKSRDLIGITLNHSPFVFINGCETVGFTPDDLVDFNSNFTACRASGIMGTEISIPEILAAHFASGFFKYFLSGKTVGESLYEQRHQMLRDKNLLGLAYTPYCLSNLHLTYTNSSNQ
;
A
#
# COMPACT_ATOMS: atom_id res chain seq x y z
N MET A 1 50.12 37.68 15.21
CA MET A 1 48.79 38.33 15.29
C MET A 1 47.82 37.32 15.86
N ASN A 2 47.32 37.63 17.04
CA ASN A 2 46.69 36.71 17.97
C ASN A 2 45.29 36.24 17.49
N HIS A 3 45.07 34.96 17.55
CA HIS A 3 43.73 34.36 17.50
C HIS A 3 43.23 34.20 18.95
N GLU A 4 42.26 35.00 19.32
CA GLU A 4 41.51 34.83 20.57
C GLU A 4 40.41 33.75 20.37
N LEU A 5 40.51 32.70 21.20
CA LEU A 5 39.48 31.66 21.36
C LEU A 5 38.37 32.22 22.25
N ARG A 6 37.14 32.27 21.74
CA ARG A 6 35.93 32.56 22.52
C ARG A 6 35.42 31.32 23.24
N GLU A 7 35.29 31.41 24.56
CA GLU A 7 34.69 30.39 25.41
C GLU A 7 33.16 30.26 25.20
N PRO A 8 32.55 29.06 25.39
CA PRO A 8 31.12 28.88 25.25
C PRO A 8 30.33 29.35 26.48
N ILE A 9 29.25 30.06 26.23
CA ILE A 9 28.31 30.61 27.23
C ILE A 9 27.51 29.46 27.85
N LYS A 10 27.57 29.33 29.19
CA LYS A 10 26.73 28.42 29.98
C LYS A 10 25.33 29.02 30.18
N PRO A 11 24.25 28.25 30.01
CA PRO A 11 22.89 28.73 30.33
C PRO A 11 22.64 28.71 31.84
N ILE A 12 22.15 29.83 32.35
CA ILE A 12 21.70 30.01 33.74
C ILE A 12 20.28 29.49 33.86
N PHE A 13 20.07 28.35 34.55
CA PHE A 13 18.75 27.94 34.98
C PHE A 13 18.40 28.57 36.32
N LYS A 14 17.37 29.45 36.33
CA LYS A 14 16.70 29.92 37.56
C LYS A 14 15.59 28.91 37.89
N GLY A 15 15.59 28.45 39.13
CA GLY A 15 14.64 27.49 39.64
C GLY A 15 13.20 28.00 39.70
N ALA A 16 12.27 27.08 39.48
CA ALA A 16 10.87 27.24 39.80
C ALA A 16 10.32 25.94 40.39
N ASN A 17 9.83 26.06 41.59
CA ASN A 17 8.81 25.35 42.35
C ASN A 17 8.56 23.85 42.14
N ASN A 18 8.85 23.09 43.19
CA ASN A 18 8.30 21.77 43.51
C ASN A 18 6.76 21.82 43.58
N GLN A 19 6.08 21.32 42.55
CA GLN A 19 4.77 20.76 42.68
C GLN A 19 4.89 19.24 42.58
N ILE A 20 4.33 18.58 43.60
CA ILE A 20 4.24 17.13 43.76
C ILE A 20 3.38 16.59 42.61
N LEU A 21 4.02 16.09 41.57
CA LEU A 21 3.38 15.29 40.54
C LEU A 21 3.18 13.89 41.13
N SER A 22 1.91 13.50 41.24
CA SER A 22 1.48 12.15 41.53
C SER A 22 2.27 11.16 40.68
N LYS A 23 2.74 10.07 41.31
CA LYS A 23 3.36 8.93 40.63
C LYS A 23 2.42 8.40 39.55
N ALA A 24 2.61 8.84 38.30
CA ALA A 24 2.19 8.06 37.16
C ALA A 24 3.00 6.76 37.23
N GLU A 25 2.32 5.64 37.32
CA GLU A 25 2.94 4.32 37.20
C GLU A 25 3.67 4.29 35.84
N VAL A 26 5.00 4.36 35.90
CA VAL A 26 5.86 4.14 34.74
C VAL A 26 5.67 2.66 34.39
N SER A 27 4.83 2.39 33.42
CA SER A 27 4.76 1.06 32.82
C SER A 27 6.18 0.64 32.43
N PRO A 28 6.64 -0.54 32.84
CA PRO A 28 7.99 -0.98 32.55
C PRO A 28 8.21 -0.91 31.03
N ILE A 29 9.27 -0.20 30.62
CA ILE A 29 9.69 -0.17 29.21
C ILE A 29 10.02 -1.60 28.84
N MET A 30 9.10 -2.25 28.13
CA MET A 30 9.32 -3.61 27.67
C MET A 30 10.41 -3.59 26.59
N PRO A 31 11.42 -4.46 26.69
CA PRO A 31 12.45 -4.53 25.68
C PRO A 31 11.81 -4.89 24.32
N ASP A 32 12.20 -4.13 23.29
CA ASP A 32 11.75 -4.41 21.93
C ASP A 32 12.15 -5.84 21.53
N ARG A 33 11.16 -6.63 21.13
CA ARG A 33 11.41 -7.94 20.52
C ARG A 33 11.81 -7.76 19.08
N VAL A 34 12.68 -8.61 18.60
CA VAL A 34 13.17 -8.64 17.21
C VAL A 34 12.99 -10.04 16.62
N VAL A 35 12.99 -10.12 15.29
CA VAL A 35 13.06 -11.42 14.62
C VAL A 35 14.53 -11.86 14.56
N ASN A 36 14.84 -12.97 15.20
CA ASN A 36 16.13 -13.63 15.11
C ASN A 36 16.09 -14.73 14.07
N THR A 37 17.14 -14.87 13.27
CA THR A 37 17.31 -15.98 12.31
C THR A 37 18.73 -16.52 12.33
N TRP A 38 18.89 -17.83 12.21
CA TRP A 38 20.20 -18.47 12.07
C TRP A 38 20.08 -19.82 11.34
N PHE A 39 21.22 -20.32 10.89
CA PHE A 39 21.34 -21.70 10.37
C PHE A 39 21.89 -22.62 11.43
N GLU A 40 21.43 -23.87 11.46
CA GLU A 40 21.97 -24.96 12.29
C GLU A 40 22.43 -26.11 11.41
N LEU A 41 23.57 -26.73 11.78
CA LEU A 41 24.03 -28.00 11.26
C LEU A 41 24.13 -28.96 12.43
N ASN A 42 23.45 -30.11 12.37
CA ASN A 42 23.40 -31.09 13.46
C ASN A 42 23.01 -30.49 14.83
N HIS A 43 22.02 -29.58 14.81
CA HIS A 43 21.53 -28.83 15.98
C HIS A 43 22.52 -27.81 16.58
N GLU A 44 23.66 -27.57 15.96
CA GLU A 44 24.60 -26.54 16.35
C GLU A 44 24.43 -25.29 15.48
N ALA A 45 24.31 -24.12 16.12
CA ALA A 45 24.16 -22.85 15.41
C ALA A 45 25.45 -22.50 14.65
N ILE A 46 25.31 -22.24 13.35
CA ILE A 46 26.41 -21.77 12.51
C ILE A 46 26.62 -20.29 12.77
N SER A 47 27.86 -19.91 13.02
CA SER A 47 28.23 -18.49 13.15
C SER A 47 27.84 -17.72 11.88
N ARG A 48 27.31 -16.52 12.04
CA ARG A 48 27.04 -15.61 10.91
C ARG A 48 28.30 -15.28 10.09
N HIS A 49 29.48 -15.49 10.66
CA HIS A 49 30.78 -15.31 10.01
C HIS A 49 31.26 -16.56 9.26
N HIS A 50 30.39 -17.56 9.09
CA HIS A 50 30.68 -18.79 8.38
C HIS A 50 29.66 -19.04 7.29
N GLY A 51 30.10 -19.36 6.06
CA GLY A 51 29.25 -19.73 4.96
C GLY A 51 28.62 -21.11 5.11
N LEU A 52 27.84 -21.50 4.13
CA LEU A 52 27.21 -22.81 4.05
C LEU A 52 27.93 -23.68 3.02
N SER A 53 28.04 -24.98 3.29
CA SER A 53 28.59 -25.95 2.34
C SER A 53 27.57 -26.32 1.27
N VAL A 54 28.02 -26.63 0.04
CA VAL A 54 27.18 -27.16 -1.03
C VAL A 54 26.57 -28.52 -0.67
N ASN A 55 25.43 -28.88 -1.27
CA ASN A 55 24.75 -30.17 -1.11
C ASN A 55 24.51 -30.61 0.34
N THR A 56 24.38 -29.69 1.27
CA THR A 56 24.30 -29.96 2.70
C THR A 56 22.92 -29.58 3.25
N ASP A 57 22.42 -30.45 4.14
CA ASP A 57 21.15 -30.23 4.83
C ASP A 57 21.37 -29.37 6.07
N TYR A 58 20.55 -28.30 6.22
CA TYR A 58 20.56 -27.36 7.34
C TYR A 58 19.19 -27.21 7.93
N SER A 59 19.10 -26.81 9.18
CA SER A 59 17.89 -26.23 9.77
C SER A 59 18.03 -24.72 9.76
N PHE A 60 17.06 -24.04 9.16
CA PHE A 60 16.91 -22.60 9.28
C PHE A 60 15.94 -22.28 10.40
N VAL A 61 16.38 -21.51 11.38
CA VAL A 61 15.64 -21.27 12.62
C VAL A 61 15.20 -19.83 12.70
N ILE A 62 13.97 -19.62 13.16
CA ILE A 62 13.34 -18.31 13.35
C ILE A 62 12.79 -18.23 14.77
N GLN A 63 13.01 -17.11 15.44
CA GLN A 63 12.48 -16.80 16.77
C GLN A 63 12.17 -15.31 16.88
N ILE A 64 11.09 -14.96 17.55
CA ILE A 64 10.76 -13.58 17.91
C ILE A 64 11.01 -13.39 19.40
N GLY A 65 11.98 -12.56 19.75
CA GLY A 65 12.41 -12.38 21.13
C GLY A 65 13.49 -11.32 21.28
N ARG A 66 14.23 -11.39 22.37
CA ARG A 66 15.39 -10.52 22.59
C ARG A 66 16.44 -10.77 21.51
N PRO A 67 17.25 -9.76 21.14
CA PRO A 67 18.36 -9.94 20.21
C PRO A 67 19.32 -11.05 20.66
N LEU A 68 19.63 -11.98 19.75
CA LEU A 68 20.56 -13.10 20.02
C LEU A 68 21.89 -12.89 19.30
N GLN A 69 23.01 -13.23 19.94
CA GLN A 69 24.34 -13.16 19.32
C GLN A 69 24.50 -14.10 18.12
N LYS A 70 23.83 -15.26 18.15
CA LYS A 70 23.82 -16.23 17.05
C LYS A 70 22.97 -15.79 15.85
N SER A 71 22.20 -14.69 15.96
CA SER A 71 21.33 -14.20 14.91
C SER A 71 22.11 -13.65 13.72
N ASN A 72 21.64 -13.97 12.50
CA ASN A 72 22.16 -13.39 11.26
C ASN A 72 21.72 -11.93 11.05
N VAL A 73 20.76 -11.44 11.83
CA VAL A 73 20.25 -10.07 11.73
C VAL A 73 21.30 -9.10 12.25
N GLN A 74 21.87 -8.30 11.36
CA GLN A 74 22.93 -7.35 11.67
C GLN A 74 22.38 -6.06 12.29
N VAL A 75 21.23 -5.62 11.81
CA VAL A 75 20.52 -4.43 12.27
C VAL A 75 19.13 -4.86 12.67
N SER A 76 18.86 -4.89 13.96
CA SER A 76 17.57 -5.33 14.49
C SER A 76 16.55 -4.20 14.39
N GLU A 77 15.45 -4.46 13.69
CA GLU A 77 14.26 -3.63 13.76
C GLU A 77 13.25 -4.24 14.73
N PRO A 78 12.56 -3.44 15.54
CA PRO A 78 11.55 -3.95 16.45
C PRO A 78 10.49 -4.75 15.69
N PHE A 79 10.12 -5.90 16.22
CA PHE A 79 8.96 -6.63 15.73
C PHE A 79 7.68 -5.88 16.12
N PRO A 80 6.76 -5.61 15.19
CA PRO A 80 5.55 -4.84 15.45
C PRO A 80 4.53 -5.65 16.27
N HIS A 81 4.81 -5.84 17.56
CA HIS A 81 3.96 -6.63 18.46
C HIS A 81 2.71 -5.90 18.96
N LYS A 82 2.73 -4.56 19.07
CA LYS A 82 1.58 -3.79 19.54
C LYS A 82 0.30 -4.03 18.73
N PRO A 83 0.34 -4.07 17.38
CA PRO A 83 -0.85 -4.36 16.58
C PRO A 83 -1.51 -5.70 16.90
N ILE A 84 -0.74 -6.70 17.28
CA ILE A 84 -1.24 -8.05 17.57
C ILE A 84 -1.47 -8.29 19.07
N ALA A 85 -1.07 -7.34 19.92
CA ALA A 85 -1.22 -7.45 21.37
C ALA A 85 -2.67 -7.76 21.84
N PRO A 86 -3.74 -7.18 21.25
CA PRO A 86 -5.11 -7.51 21.63
C PRO A 86 -5.49 -8.98 21.45
N PHE A 87 -4.76 -9.72 20.60
CA PHE A 87 -5.01 -11.15 20.33
C PHE A 87 -4.12 -12.08 21.18
N LEU A 88 -3.08 -11.52 21.84
CA LEU A 88 -2.17 -12.29 22.65
C LEU A 88 -2.86 -12.75 23.94
N THR A 89 -3.13 -14.05 24.02
CA THR A 89 -3.60 -14.72 25.23
C THR A 89 -2.42 -15.39 25.93
N ASP A 90 -2.60 -15.85 27.16
CA ASP A 90 -1.59 -16.64 27.88
C ASP A 90 -1.15 -17.88 27.10
N ASN A 91 -2.03 -18.41 26.24
CA ASN A 91 -1.71 -19.51 25.33
C ASN A 91 -0.92 -19.07 24.08
N GLY A 92 -0.68 -17.78 23.90
CA GLY A 92 -0.06 -17.21 22.70
C GLY A 92 -0.98 -17.18 21.49
N ILE A 93 -0.45 -16.64 20.40
CA ILE A 93 -1.07 -16.65 19.05
C ILE A 93 -0.18 -17.38 18.07
N LEU A 94 -0.79 -17.84 16.97
CA LEU A 94 -0.07 -18.43 15.85
C LEU A 94 0.15 -17.37 14.76
N LEU A 95 1.41 -17.26 14.32
CA LEU A 95 1.81 -16.46 13.17
C LEU A 95 2.23 -17.41 12.06
N ASP A 96 1.74 -17.17 10.83
CA ASP A 96 2.21 -17.93 9.68
C ASP A 96 3.59 -17.41 9.27
N VAL A 97 4.54 -18.31 9.13
CA VAL A 97 5.88 -18.02 8.61
C VAL A 97 6.02 -18.72 7.27
N LYS A 98 6.33 -17.94 6.25
CA LYS A 98 6.46 -18.41 4.87
C LYS A 98 7.86 -18.09 4.34
N LEU A 99 8.50 -19.10 3.76
CA LEU A 99 9.81 -19.00 3.15
C LEU A 99 9.68 -18.97 1.62
N TYR A 100 10.45 -18.11 0.98
CA TYR A 100 10.51 -17.99 -0.47
C TYR A 100 11.96 -17.96 -0.92
N THR A 101 12.32 -18.83 -1.84
CA THR A 101 13.67 -18.92 -2.40
C THR A 101 13.69 -19.73 -3.69
N ASN A 102 14.59 -19.33 -4.59
CA ASN A 102 15.01 -20.15 -5.73
C ASN A 102 16.41 -20.76 -5.53
N ASP A 103 17.09 -20.42 -4.41
CA ASP A 103 18.50 -20.76 -4.19
C ASP A 103 18.68 -21.95 -3.23
N PHE A 104 17.63 -22.28 -2.45
CA PHE A 104 17.60 -23.43 -1.55
C PHE A 104 16.51 -24.42 -1.98
N ILE A 105 16.67 -25.69 -1.62
CA ILE A 105 15.63 -26.72 -1.73
C ILE A 105 14.95 -26.79 -0.37
N ILE A 106 13.64 -26.55 -0.32
CA ILE A 106 12.83 -26.56 0.90
C ILE A 106 11.64 -27.49 0.69
N GLU A 107 11.47 -28.49 1.56
CA GLU A 107 10.34 -29.43 1.48
C GLU A 107 9.03 -28.79 1.96
N LYS A 108 9.09 -28.10 3.09
CA LYS A 108 7.94 -27.40 3.68
C LYS A 108 8.29 -25.93 3.85
N SER A 109 7.76 -25.08 2.98
CA SER A 109 8.05 -23.64 2.99
C SER A 109 7.10 -22.80 3.85
N VAL A 110 6.11 -23.40 4.50
CA VAL A 110 5.10 -22.72 5.34
C VAL A 110 4.95 -23.49 6.65
N ASP A 111 5.05 -22.76 7.76
CA ASP A 111 4.76 -23.30 9.08
C ASP A 111 4.29 -22.19 10.03
N THR A 112 3.86 -22.55 11.24
CA THR A 112 3.33 -21.62 12.22
C THR A 112 4.28 -21.42 13.39
N LEU A 113 4.52 -20.16 13.76
CA LEU A 113 5.30 -19.76 14.92
C LEU A 113 4.36 -19.34 16.05
N LYS A 114 4.52 -19.95 17.21
CA LYS A 114 3.73 -19.57 18.39
C LYS A 114 4.41 -18.41 19.12
N LEU A 115 3.71 -17.26 19.15
CA LEU A 115 4.15 -16.06 19.84
C LEU A 115 3.41 -15.91 21.16
N PHE A 116 4.16 -15.80 22.25
CA PHE A 116 3.60 -15.59 23.60
C PHE A 116 3.54 -14.11 23.97
N PRO A 117 2.73 -13.73 24.99
CA PRO A 117 2.76 -12.39 25.54
C PRO A 117 4.15 -11.99 26.04
N PRO A 118 4.53 -10.71 25.96
CA PRO A 118 5.74 -10.23 26.62
C PRO A 118 5.71 -10.50 28.13
N PRO A 119 6.85 -10.79 28.77
CA PRO A 119 8.23 -10.69 28.23
C PRO A 119 8.75 -11.99 27.58
N SER A 120 7.92 -12.99 27.37
CA SER A 120 8.35 -14.29 26.85
C SER A 120 8.73 -14.21 25.38
N ASP A 121 9.79 -14.92 25.01
CA ASP A 121 10.16 -15.13 23.62
C ASP A 121 9.17 -16.10 22.94
N SER A 122 9.12 -16.10 21.61
CA SER A 122 8.37 -17.11 20.86
C SER A 122 9.02 -18.49 20.98
N ALA A 123 8.28 -19.54 20.62
CA ALA A 123 8.92 -20.81 20.29
C ALA A 123 9.93 -20.64 19.14
N GLU A 124 10.95 -21.49 19.08
CA GLU A 124 11.83 -21.59 17.92
C GLU A 124 11.12 -22.40 16.82
N LEU A 125 11.05 -21.84 15.62
CA LEU A 125 10.52 -22.52 14.45
C LEU A 125 11.66 -22.94 13.53
N ARG A 126 11.68 -24.20 13.11
CA ARG A 126 12.74 -24.79 12.29
C ARG A 126 12.22 -25.24 10.94
N PHE A 127 12.90 -24.85 9.89
CA PHE A 127 12.66 -25.28 8.52
C PHE A 127 13.86 -26.11 8.02
N SER A 128 13.60 -27.32 7.54
CA SER A 128 14.60 -28.10 6.84
C SER A 128 14.85 -27.55 5.46
N LEU A 129 16.08 -27.24 5.13
CA LEU A 129 16.48 -26.76 3.82
C LEU A 129 17.82 -27.41 3.40
N ARG A 130 18.00 -27.54 2.08
CA ARG A 130 19.22 -28.06 1.50
C ARG A 130 19.84 -27.05 0.55
N THR A 131 21.12 -26.84 0.64
CA THR A 131 21.91 -26.05 -0.30
C THR A 131 22.03 -26.78 -1.63
N LYS A 132 22.08 -26.01 -2.74
CA LYS A 132 22.33 -26.55 -4.08
C LYS A 132 23.79 -26.97 -4.26
N SER A 133 24.06 -27.66 -5.37
CA SER A 133 25.41 -28.13 -5.71
C SER A 133 26.34 -27.03 -6.20
N GLU A 134 25.82 -25.87 -6.54
CA GLU A 134 26.58 -24.77 -7.10
C GLU A 134 27.00 -23.77 -6.03
N GLU A 135 28.23 -23.24 -6.19
CA GLU A 135 28.71 -22.14 -5.37
C GLU A 135 27.98 -20.86 -5.76
N GLN A 136 27.35 -20.19 -4.80
CA GLN A 136 26.55 -19.00 -5.06
C GLN A 136 26.32 -18.12 -3.84
N SER A 137 25.91 -16.87 -4.07
CA SER A 137 25.29 -16.03 -3.05
C SER A 137 23.79 -16.31 -3.03
N ALA A 138 23.36 -17.14 -2.08
CA ALA A 138 21.97 -17.55 -1.95
C ALA A 138 21.12 -16.53 -1.19
N ARG A 139 19.85 -16.45 -1.55
CA ARG A 139 18.86 -15.58 -0.91
C ARG A 139 17.66 -16.40 -0.45
N LEU A 140 17.19 -16.05 0.73
CA LEU A 140 15.97 -16.59 1.32
C LEU A 140 15.14 -15.44 1.88
N ARG A 141 13.89 -15.33 1.47
CA ARG A 141 12.94 -14.39 2.06
C ARG A 141 12.14 -15.09 3.14
N VAL A 142 11.98 -14.41 4.26
CA VAL A 142 11.10 -14.82 5.37
C VAL A 142 9.96 -13.81 5.43
N GLY A 143 8.72 -14.26 5.31
CA GLY A 143 7.53 -13.45 5.55
C GLY A 143 6.82 -13.93 6.81
N ILE A 144 6.49 -13.02 7.71
CA ILE A 144 5.73 -13.29 8.94
C ILE A 144 4.37 -12.65 8.79
N TYR A 145 3.32 -13.46 8.91
CA TYR A 145 1.94 -13.06 8.64
C TYR A 145 1.03 -13.31 9.84
N PHE A 146 0.07 -12.44 10.01
CA PHE A 146 -1.08 -12.64 10.89
C PHE A 146 -2.36 -12.42 10.10
N ARG A 147 -3.23 -13.45 10.01
CA ARG A 147 -4.45 -13.42 9.18
C ARG A 147 -4.16 -13.00 7.74
N ASN A 148 -3.14 -13.58 7.14
CA ASN A 148 -2.60 -13.23 5.81
C ASN A 148 -2.18 -11.75 5.63
N ASN A 149 -2.09 -10.96 6.70
CA ASN A 149 -1.45 -9.65 6.65
C ASN A 149 0.04 -9.81 6.85
N LEU A 150 0.85 -9.28 5.95
CA LEU A 150 2.29 -9.24 6.14
C LEU A 150 2.63 -8.29 7.29
N ILE A 151 3.18 -8.83 8.35
CA ILE A 151 3.57 -8.06 9.55
C ILE A 151 5.02 -7.59 9.41
N GLN A 152 5.91 -8.51 9.06
CA GLN A 152 7.32 -8.19 8.83
C GLN A 152 7.92 -9.15 7.82
N SER A 153 8.85 -8.69 6.99
CA SER A 153 9.64 -9.56 6.15
C SER A 153 11.13 -9.25 6.23
N LEU A 154 11.93 -10.30 6.02
CA LEU A 154 13.38 -10.23 6.04
C LEU A 154 13.95 -10.87 4.77
N ILE A 155 15.09 -10.34 4.31
CA ILE A 155 15.95 -10.99 3.33
C ILE A 155 17.16 -11.54 4.06
N VAL A 156 17.34 -12.85 3.97
CA VAL A 156 18.53 -13.56 4.43
C VAL A 156 19.44 -13.80 3.23
N LYS A 157 20.72 -13.51 3.37
CA LYS A 157 21.78 -13.81 2.39
C LYS A 157 22.77 -14.77 3.00
N ALA A 158 23.16 -15.79 2.26
CA ALA A 158 24.19 -16.74 2.64
C ALA A 158 25.14 -17.01 1.47
N VAL A 159 26.42 -17.22 1.74
CA VAL A 159 27.37 -17.69 0.73
C VAL A 159 27.43 -19.20 0.82
N ILE A 160 27.18 -19.88 -0.29
CA ILE A 160 27.26 -21.32 -0.44
C ILE A 160 28.55 -21.64 -1.22
N SER A 161 29.45 -22.47 -0.66
CA SER A 161 30.73 -22.79 -1.25
C SER A 161 31.19 -24.19 -0.83
N ASN A 162 32.06 -24.80 -1.61
CA ASN A 162 32.78 -26.04 -1.22
C ASN A 162 33.68 -25.80 -0.01
N TYR A 163 34.20 -24.59 0.13
CA TYR A 163 35.03 -24.15 1.25
C TYR A 163 34.40 -22.87 1.82
N PRO A 164 33.43 -22.99 2.76
CA PRO A 164 32.70 -21.85 3.27
C PRO A 164 33.64 -20.77 3.81
N PRO A 165 33.63 -19.55 3.20
CA PRO A 165 34.48 -18.48 3.68
C PRO A 165 33.95 -17.88 4.98
N SER A 166 34.80 -17.17 5.71
CA SER A 166 34.37 -16.37 6.85
C SER A 166 33.55 -15.16 6.39
N GLY A 167 32.58 -14.74 7.18
CA GLY A 167 31.89 -13.45 7.01
C GLY A 167 30.71 -13.42 6.03
N SER A 168 29.80 -14.40 6.02
CA SER A 168 28.93 -14.60 4.87
C SER A 168 27.43 -14.73 5.08
N ASN A 169 26.94 -14.85 6.32
CA ASN A 169 25.48 -14.92 6.55
C ASN A 169 24.97 -13.59 7.13
N SER A 170 23.96 -13.04 6.52
CA SER A 170 23.33 -11.79 6.99
C SER A 170 21.83 -11.82 6.77
N ALA A 171 21.09 -11.15 7.63
CA ALA A 171 19.67 -10.92 7.46
C ALA A 171 19.35 -9.44 7.71
N ARG A 172 18.40 -8.90 6.96
CA ARG A 172 17.87 -7.56 7.18
C ARG A 172 16.36 -7.54 6.97
N VAL A 173 15.68 -6.73 7.76
CA VAL A 173 14.26 -6.41 7.55
C VAL A 173 14.15 -5.51 6.32
N ASP A 174 13.22 -5.80 5.44
CA ASP A 174 12.95 -5.01 4.23
C ASP A 174 11.48 -4.59 4.10
N PHE A 175 10.63 -5.07 4.99
CA PHE A 175 9.28 -4.60 5.20
C PHE A 175 8.91 -4.77 6.68
N SER A 176 8.28 -3.76 7.26
CA SER A 176 7.69 -3.85 8.59
C SER A 176 6.42 -2.99 8.64
N LEU A 177 5.35 -3.55 9.20
CA LEU A 177 4.22 -2.73 9.62
C LEU A 177 4.64 -1.87 10.82
N THR A 178 3.98 -0.74 11.00
CA THR A 178 4.26 0.13 12.14
C THR A 178 3.95 -0.55 13.46
N THR A 179 4.75 -0.27 14.48
CA THR A 179 4.56 -0.78 15.83
C THR A 179 3.37 -0.17 16.56
N ASP A 180 2.85 0.96 16.08
CA ASP A 180 1.83 1.75 16.78
C ASP A 180 0.43 1.67 16.16
N LEU A 181 0.16 0.65 15.32
CA LEU A 181 -1.20 0.35 14.86
C LEU A 181 -2.08 -0.03 16.05
N VAL A 182 -3.11 0.77 16.30
CA VAL A 182 -4.21 0.45 17.22
C VAL A 182 -5.39 -0.15 16.44
N ASP A 183 -6.33 -0.81 17.12
CA ASP A 183 -7.55 -1.43 16.54
C ASP A 183 -7.30 -2.58 15.54
N PHE A 184 -6.23 -3.32 15.73
CA PHE A 184 -5.95 -4.51 14.94
C PHE A 184 -6.98 -5.63 15.16
N GLU A 185 -7.77 -5.53 16.21
CA GLU A 185 -8.92 -6.41 16.50
C GLU A 185 -9.97 -6.40 15.39
N HIS A 186 -10.08 -5.29 14.64
CA HIS A 186 -10.93 -5.16 13.45
C HIS A 186 -10.24 -5.56 12.16
N LEU A 187 -9.01 -6.07 12.22
CA LEU A 187 -8.29 -6.52 11.03
C LEU A 187 -8.94 -7.78 10.49
N THR A 188 -9.61 -7.65 9.36
CA THR A 188 -10.16 -8.78 8.63
C THR A 188 -9.05 -9.58 7.94
N ASP A 189 -9.30 -10.86 7.70
CA ASP A 189 -8.39 -11.70 6.93
C ASP A 189 -8.20 -11.13 5.52
N ARG A 190 -6.94 -11.12 5.05
CA ARG A 190 -6.63 -10.85 3.65
C ARG A 190 -6.76 -12.14 2.86
N ALA A 191 -7.43 -12.10 1.71
CA ALA A 191 -7.46 -13.27 0.84
C ALA A 191 -6.05 -13.56 0.33
N ILE A 192 -5.39 -12.51 -0.13
CA ILE A 192 -4.06 -12.59 -0.74
C ILE A 192 -3.22 -11.41 -0.27
N ASN A 193 -1.96 -11.71 0.03
CA ASN A 193 -0.89 -10.73 0.14
C ASN A 193 0.08 -10.92 -1.03
N ILE A 194 0.47 -9.83 -1.65
CA ILE A 194 1.49 -9.77 -2.70
C ILE A 194 2.60 -8.87 -2.19
N ALA A 195 3.71 -9.45 -1.73
CA ALA A 195 4.90 -8.68 -1.42
C ALA A 195 5.75 -8.52 -2.68
N THR A 196 6.22 -7.31 -2.96
CA THR A 196 7.02 -7.00 -4.14
C THR A 196 8.40 -6.53 -3.75
N ASN A 197 9.41 -6.97 -4.48
CA ASN A 197 10.82 -6.67 -4.21
C ASN A 197 11.60 -6.52 -5.50
N TYR A 198 12.55 -5.59 -5.55
CA TYR A 198 13.56 -5.55 -6.62
C TYR A 198 14.67 -6.55 -6.31
N SER A 199 14.82 -7.55 -7.16
CA SER A 199 15.83 -8.61 -6.97
C SER A 199 17.19 -8.29 -7.57
N GLY A 200 17.30 -7.18 -8.29
CA GLY A 200 18.51 -6.72 -8.99
C GLY A 200 18.47 -7.03 -10.49
N VAL A 201 19.35 -6.34 -11.26
CA VAL A 201 19.51 -6.55 -12.71
C VAL A 201 18.20 -6.45 -13.50
N GLY A 202 17.31 -5.49 -13.16
CA GLY A 202 16.07 -5.26 -13.90
C GLY A 202 14.99 -6.33 -13.69
N THR A 203 15.03 -7.05 -12.56
CA THR A 203 14.08 -8.10 -12.20
C THR A 203 13.37 -7.75 -10.89
N HIS A 204 12.04 -7.96 -10.86
CA HIS A 204 11.22 -7.87 -9.67
C HIS A 204 10.72 -9.26 -9.26
N SER A 205 10.78 -9.55 -7.97
CA SER A 205 10.18 -10.75 -7.39
C SER A 205 8.85 -10.41 -6.73
N PHE A 206 7.85 -11.24 -7.00
CA PHE A 206 6.53 -11.19 -6.40
C PHE A 206 6.35 -12.42 -5.52
N PHE A 207 6.00 -12.19 -4.27
CA PHE A 207 5.74 -13.24 -3.27
C PHE A 207 4.26 -13.25 -2.97
N VAL A 208 3.55 -14.21 -3.54
CA VAL A 208 2.10 -14.32 -3.41
C VAL A 208 1.76 -15.29 -2.30
N SER A 209 1.04 -14.81 -1.32
CA SER A 209 0.62 -15.55 -0.12
C SER A 209 -0.90 -15.52 0.01
N GLY A 210 -1.51 -16.67 0.21
CA GLY A 210 -2.93 -16.86 0.52
C GLY A 210 -3.11 -18.03 1.47
N SER A 211 -4.34 -18.49 1.69
CA SER A 211 -4.61 -19.64 2.58
C SER A 211 -3.99 -20.94 2.04
N GLN A 212 -4.04 -21.15 0.73
CA GLN A 212 -3.47 -22.31 0.03
C GLN A 212 -2.35 -21.90 -0.93
N ILE A 213 -1.94 -20.64 -0.93
CA ILE A 213 -0.98 -20.09 -1.87
C ILE A 213 0.29 -19.69 -1.13
N ASN A 214 1.42 -20.18 -1.64
CA ASN A 214 2.76 -19.73 -1.27
C ASN A 214 3.65 -19.87 -2.51
N ARG A 215 3.81 -18.79 -3.28
CA ARG A 215 4.55 -18.79 -4.56
C ARG A 215 5.44 -17.57 -4.68
N GLN A 216 6.57 -17.78 -5.34
CA GLN A 216 7.47 -16.72 -5.79
C GLN A 216 7.51 -16.72 -7.31
N PHE A 217 7.43 -15.54 -7.88
CA PHE A 217 7.60 -15.30 -9.31
C PHE A 217 8.62 -14.20 -9.52
N ASP A 218 9.46 -14.35 -10.54
CA ASP A 218 10.45 -13.34 -10.94
C ASP A 218 10.10 -12.82 -12.33
N PHE A 219 9.93 -11.52 -12.44
CA PHE A 219 9.50 -10.85 -13.66
C PHE A 219 10.47 -9.77 -14.09
N SER A 220 10.63 -9.62 -15.40
CA SER A 220 11.39 -8.52 -15.99
C SER A 220 10.69 -7.18 -15.70
N GLU A 221 11.44 -6.21 -15.21
CA GLU A 221 10.98 -4.83 -15.01
C GLU A 221 10.40 -4.23 -16.31
N GLY A 222 11.01 -4.52 -17.46
CA GLY A 222 10.53 -4.07 -18.75
C GLY A 222 9.14 -4.60 -19.10
N GLN A 223 8.85 -5.88 -18.81
CA GLN A 223 7.53 -6.47 -19.05
C GLN A 223 6.45 -5.86 -18.17
N ILE A 224 6.73 -5.74 -16.86
CA ILE A 224 5.80 -5.13 -15.90
C ILE A 224 5.49 -3.68 -16.30
N ASN A 225 6.53 -2.88 -16.57
CA ASN A 225 6.36 -1.48 -16.93
C ASN A 225 5.64 -1.31 -18.27
N SER A 226 5.88 -2.18 -19.24
CA SER A 226 5.18 -2.16 -20.54
C SER A 226 3.69 -2.45 -20.40
N ALA A 227 3.32 -3.49 -19.63
CA ALA A 227 1.93 -3.84 -19.36
C ALA A 227 1.21 -2.72 -18.57
N ALA A 228 1.85 -2.20 -17.53
CA ALA A 228 1.32 -1.09 -16.74
C ALA A 228 1.11 0.18 -17.60
N ALA A 229 2.07 0.53 -18.44
CA ALA A 229 1.95 1.66 -19.35
C ALA A 229 0.85 1.46 -20.41
N ALA A 230 0.66 0.24 -20.92
CA ALA A 230 -0.41 -0.07 -21.87
C ALA A 230 -1.79 0.10 -21.22
N ALA A 231 -1.99 -0.44 -20.01
CA ALA A 231 -3.26 -0.31 -19.27
C ALA A 231 -3.57 1.16 -18.94
N ARG A 232 -2.57 1.96 -18.49
CA ARG A 232 -2.75 3.40 -18.25
C ARG A 232 -3.12 4.14 -19.52
N ARG A 233 -2.45 3.86 -20.66
CA ARG A 233 -2.81 4.46 -21.95
C ARG A 233 -4.22 4.08 -22.41
N ALA A 234 -4.63 2.82 -22.19
CA ALA A 234 -6.00 2.39 -22.48
C ALA A 234 -7.02 3.18 -21.67
N LEU A 235 -6.80 3.34 -20.36
CA LEU A 235 -7.67 4.11 -19.49
C LEU A 235 -7.67 5.60 -19.86
N GLU A 236 -6.53 6.17 -20.24
CA GLU A 236 -6.42 7.55 -20.70
C GLU A 236 -7.18 7.78 -22.02
N ASN A 237 -7.13 6.83 -22.95
CA ASN A 237 -7.90 6.87 -24.21
C ASN A 237 -9.41 6.73 -23.98
N ILE A 238 -9.83 6.04 -22.94
CA ILE A 238 -11.22 5.98 -22.48
C ILE A 238 -11.66 7.34 -21.93
N CYS A 239 -10.76 8.05 -21.27
CA CYS A 239 -11.01 9.36 -20.68
C CYS A 239 -11.05 10.49 -21.72
N PHE A 240 -10.08 10.49 -22.63
CA PHE A 240 -9.86 11.60 -23.55
C PHE A 240 -9.74 11.16 -25.02
N LYS A 241 -10.20 12.03 -25.93
CA LYS A 241 -9.89 11.99 -27.34
C LYS A 241 -9.06 13.22 -27.71
N LYS A 242 -8.01 13.05 -28.51
CA LYS A 242 -7.33 14.20 -29.12
C LYS A 242 -8.17 14.70 -30.29
N ASN A 243 -8.50 15.99 -30.29
CA ASN A 243 -9.11 16.64 -31.44
C ASN A 243 -8.06 17.00 -32.49
N PHE A 244 -8.50 17.52 -33.62
CA PHE A 244 -7.63 17.94 -34.75
C PHE A 244 -6.54 18.95 -34.33
N PHE A 245 -6.78 19.76 -33.30
CA PHE A 245 -5.82 20.73 -32.73
C PHE A 245 -4.99 20.15 -31.58
N SER A 246 -4.91 18.84 -31.43
CA SER A 246 -4.20 18.14 -30.35
C SER A 246 -4.71 18.50 -28.94
N LYS A 247 -5.86 19.16 -28.81
CA LYS A 247 -6.49 19.39 -27.51
C LYS A 247 -7.20 18.13 -27.02
N ARG A 248 -7.06 17.83 -25.74
CA ARG A 248 -7.75 16.72 -25.10
C ARG A 248 -9.22 17.08 -24.91
N GLN A 249 -10.12 16.24 -25.41
CA GLN A 249 -11.56 16.35 -25.19
C GLN A 249 -11.99 15.23 -24.27
N TYR A 250 -12.68 15.58 -23.18
CA TYR A 250 -13.28 14.61 -22.26
C TYR A 250 -14.45 13.89 -22.93
N LEU A 251 -14.53 12.56 -22.74
CA LEU A 251 -15.46 11.71 -23.50
C LEU A 251 -16.73 11.33 -22.74
N TYR A 252 -16.93 11.83 -21.54
CA TYR A 252 -18.15 11.65 -20.77
C TYR A 252 -18.97 12.94 -20.73
N THR A 253 -20.21 12.82 -20.30
CA THR A 253 -21.12 13.96 -20.13
C THR A 253 -20.71 14.86 -18.95
N SER A 254 -21.35 16.00 -18.80
CA SER A 254 -21.07 16.96 -17.72
C SER A 254 -21.36 16.40 -16.32
N ASP A 255 -22.19 15.37 -16.21
CA ASP A 255 -22.48 14.62 -14.98
C ASP A 255 -21.63 13.34 -14.83
N ASN A 256 -20.60 13.17 -15.67
CA ASN A 256 -19.69 12.01 -15.71
C ASN A 256 -20.37 10.68 -16.11
N THR A 257 -21.53 10.70 -16.72
CA THR A 257 -22.24 9.52 -17.21
C THR A 257 -21.75 9.13 -18.60
N GLY A 258 -21.61 7.84 -18.84
CA GLY A 258 -21.28 7.25 -20.15
C GLY A 258 -22.51 6.70 -20.87
N SER A 259 -22.38 6.47 -22.19
CA SER A 259 -23.35 5.67 -22.94
C SER A 259 -23.05 4.16 -22.79
N LEU A 260 -24.04 3.30 -23.00
CA LEU A 260 -23.84 1.85 -22.97
C LEU A 260 -22.91 1.38 -24.10
N ASP A 261 -23.02 1.99 -25.28
CA ASP A 261 -22.15 1.64 -26.41
C ASP A 261 -20.70 2.03 -26.18
N LYS A 262 -20.46 3.18 -25.51
CA LYS A 262 -19.13 3.55 -25.06
C LYS A 262 -18.61 2.53 -24.04
N LEU A 263 -19.41 2.18 -23.03
CA LEU A 263 -19.03 1.22 -22.00
C LEU A 263 -18.64 -0.14 -22.60
N ARG A 264 -19.42 -0.66 -23.56
CA ARG A 264 -19.11 -1.91 -24.26
C ARG A 264 -17.72 -1.92 -24.90
N LYS A 265 -17.39 -0.85 -25.62
CA LYS A 265 -16.08 -0.71 -26.29
C LYS A 265 -14.95 -0.56 -25.29
N ASP A 266 -15.13 0.31 -24.33
CA ASP A 266 -14.11 0.69 -23.36
C ASP A 266 -13.75 -0.47 -22.44
N ILE A 267 -14.74 -1.21 -21.93
CA ILE A 267 -14.51 -2.31 -21.00
C ILE A 267 -13.81 -3.50 -21.68
N ILE A 268 -14.13 -3.78 -22.95
CA ILE A 268 -13.43 -4.82 -23.72
C ILE A 268 -11.96 -4.45 -23.92
N THR A 269 -11.70 -3.21 -24.31
CA THR A 269 -10.33 -2.71 -24.48
C THR A 269 -9.54 -2.77 -23.18
N LEU A 270 -10.15 -2.29 -22.09
CA LEU A 270 -9.49 -2.27 -20.79
C LEU A 270 -9.29 -3.68 -20.22
N ALA A 271 -10.25 -4.60 -20.44
CA ALA A 271 -10.14 -6.00 -20.01
C ALA A 271 -8.99 -6.73 -20.72
N SER A 272 -8.77 -6.46 -22.01
CA SER A 272 -7.63 -7.03 -22.75
C SER A 272 -6.30 -6.55 -22.14
N CYS A 273 -6.14 -5.24 -21.92
CA CYS A 273 -4.94 -4.71 -21.26
C CYS A 273 -4.82 -5.18 -19.79
N GLY A 274 -5.95 -5.37 -19.11
CA GLY A 274 -6.00 -5.90 -17.74
C GLY A 274 -5.57 -7.37 -17.66
N LEU A 275 -5.85 -8.16 -18.70
CA LEU A 275 -5.36 -9.53 -18.83
C LEU A 275 -3.84 -9.56 -19.08
N ASP A 276 -3.31 -8.60 -19.85
CA ASP A 276 -1.86 -8.45 -20.01
C ASP A 276 -1.19 -8.10 -18.68
N LEU A 277 -1.82 -7.25 -17.85
CA LEU A 277 -1.36 -6.98 -16.48
C LEU A 277 -1.36 -8.25 -15.63
N TYR A 278 -2.44 -9.04 -15.68
CA TYR A 278 -2.53 -10.31 -14.97
C TYR A 278 -1.41 -11.26 -15.40
N SER A 279 -1.18 -11.39 -16.71
CA SER A 279 -0.13 -12.24 -17.27
C SER A 279 1.30 -11.76 -16.94
N ALA A 280 1.45 -10.45 -16.65
CA ALA A 280 2.74 -9.88 -16.23
C ALA A 280 3.05 -10.12 -14.74
N ILE A 281 2.11 -10.66 -13.96
CA ILE A 281 2.29 -10.95 -12.52
C ILE A 281 1.99 -12.41 -12.16
N VAL A 282 1.62 -13.22 -13.16
CA VAL A 282 1.28 -14.64 -12.99
C VAL A 282 1.88 -15.43 -14.15
N ILE A 283 2.69 -16.43 -13.83
CA ILE A 283 3.30 -17.30 -14.85
C ILE A 283 2.22 -18.19 -15.47
N SER A 284 2.16 -18.23 -16.79
CA SER A 284 1.07 -18.84 -17.56
C SER A 284 0.98 -20.37 -17.49
N ASP A 285 2.03 -21.06 -17.07
CA ASP A 285 2.15 -22.51 -17.05
C ASP A 285 1.92 -23.15 -15.66
N ASP A 286 1.78 -22.36 -14.60
CA ASP A 286 1.40 -22.86 -13.27
C ASP A 286 -0.13 -22.92 -13.11
N TRP A 287 -0.76 -23.97 -13.68
CA TRP A 287 -2.21 -24.19 -13.63
C TRP A 287 -2.77 -24.36 -12.22
N ASP A 288 -2.00 -24.96 -11.33
CA ASP A 288 -2.43 -25.15 -9.94
C ASP A 288 -2.50 -23.81 -9.20
N PHE A 289 -1.53 -22.93 -9.45
CA PHE A 289 -1.55 -21.57 -8.92
C PHE A 289 -2.75 -20.78 -9.45
N HIS A 290 -3.01 -20.81 -10.77
CA HIS A 290 -4.18 -20.15 -11.37
C HIS A 290 -5.49 -20.61 -10.74
N LYS A 291 -5.64 -21.91 -10.54
CA LYS A 291 -6.83 -22.51 -9.94
C LYS A 291 -7.01 -22.07 -8.49
N GLN A 292 -5.94 -22.11 -7.70
CA GLN A 292 -5.93 -21.67 -6.30
C GLN A 292 -6.24 -20.16 -6.19
N LEU A 293 -5.57 -19.33 -7.01
CA LEU A 293 -5.79 -17.89 -7.04
C LEU A 293 -7.23 -17.54 -7.42
N SER A 294 -7.77 -18.20 -8.46
CA SER A 294 -9.15 -18.01 -8.88
C SER A 294 -10.16 -18.41 -7.79
N ALA A 295 -9.91 -19.47 -7.04
CA ALA A 295 -10.75 -19.90 -5.93
C ALA A 295 -10.74 -18.89 -4.78
N GLU A 296 -9.56 -18.39 -4.38
CA GLU A 296 -9.41 -17.37 -3.32
C GLU A 296 -10.07 -16.04 -3.70
N LEU A 297 -10.04 -15.68 -4.99
CA LEU A 297 -10.54 -14.40 -5.49
C LEU A 297 -11.94 -14.47 -6.14
N GLN A 298 -12.71 -15.51 -5.87
CA GLN A 298 -14.02 -15.72 -6.50
C GLN A 298 -15.07 -14.69 -6.07
N ILE A 299 -15.02 -14.26 -4.82
CA ILE A 299 -15.93 -13.27 -4.21
C ILE A 299 -15.16 -12.05 -3.75
N LYS A 300 -15.88 -10.97 -3.36
CA LYS A 300 -15.28 -9.76 -2.77
C LYS A 300 -14.35 -10.12 -1.60
N ARG A 301 -13.12 -9.68 -1.68
CA ARG A 301 -12.07 -9.86 -0.65
C ARG A 301 -11.22 -8.60 -0.53
N THR A 302 -10.32 -8.59 0.46
CA THR A 302 -9.24 -7.60 0.52
C THR A 302 -7.95 -8.24 0.03
N ILE A 303 -7.28 -7.55 -0.91
CA ILE A 303 -5.95 -7.88 -1.42
C ILE A 303 -4.97 -6.86 -0.85
N GLN A 304 -3.94 -7.34 -0.18
CA GLN A 304 -2.85 -6.49 0.29
C GLN A 304 -1.66 -6.57 -0.66
N VAL A 305 -1.16 -5.42 -1.10
CA VAL A 305 0.08 -5.31 -1.87
C VAL A 305 1.11 -4.58 -1.01
N ALA A 306 2.13 -5.30 -0.58
CA ALA A 306 3.20 -4.78 0.25
C ALA A 306 4.45 -4.53 -0.60
N SER A 307 4.78 -3.26 -0.84
CA SER A 307 6.01 -2.90 -1.54
C SER A 307 7.15 -2.79 -0.53
N THR A 308 8.23 -3.56 -0.75
CA THR A 308 9.44 -3.43 0.06
C THR A 308 10.23 -2.19 -0.37
N ASP A 309 11.20 -1.76 0.44
CA ASP A 309 12.00 -0.55 0.18
C ASP A 309 12.70 -0.53 -1.17
N SER A 310 13.00 -1.71 -1.71
CA SER A 310 13.68 -1.84 -3.01
C SER A 310 12.73 -1.85 -4.20
N ALA A 311 11.43 -2.04 -3.99
CA ALA A 311 10.44 -2.05 -5.06
C ALA A 311 10.10 -0.62 -5.47
N ARG A 312 10.56 -0.20 -6.65
CA ARG A 312 10.37 1.15 -7.18
C ARG A 312 9.50 1.16 -8.43
N PHE A 313 8.44 0.37 -8.45
CA PHE A 313 7.50 0.42 -9.56
C PHE A 313 6.08 0.63 -9.04
N VAL A 314 5.26 1.28 -9.86
CA VAL A 314 3.85 1.50 -9.60
C VAL A 314 3.04 0.66 -10.56
N PHE A 315 2.27 -0.25 -10.00
CA PHE A 315 1.45 -1.17 -10.78
C PHE A 315 -0.04 -0.86 -10.59
N PRO A 316 -0.83 -0.75 -11.67
CA PRO A 316 -2.23 -0.36 -11.59
C PRO A 316 -3.12 -1.55 -11.20
N TRP A 317 -3.00 -2.02 -9.96
CA TRP A 317 -3.67 -3.23 -9.44
C TRP A 317 -5.18 -3.25 -9.66
N ALA A 318 -5.82 -2.09 -9.61
CA ALA A 318 -7.26 -1.99 -9.84
C ALA A 318 -7.67 -2.38 -11.27
N MET A 319 -6.77 -2.27 -12.24
CA MET A 319 -7.01 -2.58 -13.64
C MET A 319 -6.72 -4.05 -13.99
N VAL A 320 -6.15 -4.85 -13.08
CA VAL A 320 -5.89 -6.28 -13.31
C VAL A 320 -7.20 -6.98 -13.62
N TYR A 321 -7.21 -7.80 -14.68
CA TYR A 321 -8.35 -8.56 -15.15
C TYR A 321 -8.02 -10.06 -15.15
N ASP A 322 -8.65 -10.86 -14.29
CA ASP A 322 -8.23 -12.23 -13.95
C ASP A 322 -9.00 -13.33 -14.71
N LYS A 323 -9.63 -13.01 -15.82
CA LYS A 323 -10.35 -13.99 -16.62
C LYS A 323 -9.76 -14.09 -18.02
N ARG A 324 -9.54 -15.33 -18.47
CA ARG A 324 -9.12 -15.60 -19.84
C ARG A 324 -10.12 -15.03 -20.85
N LEU A 325 -9.61 -14.34 -21.86
CA LEU A 325 -10.37 -13.82 -22.99
C LEU A 325 -9.92 -14.51 -24.29
N GLY A 326 -10.89 -14.75 -25.17
CA GLY A 326 -10.63 -15.19 -26.55
C GLY A 326 -10.10 -14.03 -27.39
N SER A 327 -9.55 -14.35 -28.57
CA SER A 327 -9.01 -13.35 -29.49
C SER A 327 -10.07 -12.55 -30.25
N ASP A 328 -11.25 -13.15 -30.48
CA ASP A 328 -12.24 -12.62 -31.40
C ASP A 328 -13.64 -12.52 -30.80
N ASN A 329 -14.42 -11.56 -31.30
CA ASN A 329 -15.85 -11.39 -31.00
C ASN A 329 -16.16 -11.28 -29.50
N LEU A 330 -15.37 -10.51 -28.77
CA LEU A 330 -15.63 -10.21 -27.36
C LEU A 330 -16.90 -9.36 -27.21
N SER A 331 -17.74 -9.71 -26.24
CA SER A 331 -18.94 -8.98 -25.88
C SER A 331 -19.00 -8.68 -24.39
N LEU A 332 -19.67 -7.60 -24.01
CA LEU A 332 -19.99 -7.33 -22.61
C LEU A 332 -21.03 -8.34 -22.10
N CYS A 333 -20.95 -8.73 -20.85
CA CYS A 333 -21.90 -9.62 -20.19
C CYS A 333 -23.33 -9.04 -20.26
N ASP A 334 -24.25 -9.76 -20.87
CA ASP A 334 -25.66 -9.38 -21.03
C ASP A 334 -26.39 -9.24 -19.68
N LEU A 335 -26.11 -10.12 -18.71
CA LEU A 335 -26.65 -10.03 -17.36
C LEU A 335 -26.23 -8.73 -16.67
N PHE A 336 -25.00 -8.28 -16.90
CA PHE A 336 -24.52 -7.00 -16.38
C PHE A 336 -25.25 -5.82 -17.05
N GLU A 337 -25.46 -5.88 -18.37
CA GLU A 337 -26.21 -4.84 -19.10
C GLU A 337 -27.66 -4.77 -18.66
N GLU A 338 -28.29 -5.93 -18.43
CA GLU A 338 -29.65 -6.01 -17.90
C GLU A 338 -29.75 -5.34 -16.52
N ASP A 339 -28.85 -5.72 -15.58
CA ASP A 339 -28.82 -5.13 -14.24
C ASP A 339 -28.59 -3.60 -14.26
N LEU A 340 -27.75 -3.10 -15.20
CA LEU A 340 -27.57 -1.66 -15.38
C LEU A 340 -28.83 -0.95 -15.89
N ARG A 341 -29.56 -1.55 -16.84
CA ARG A 341 -30.80 -0.99 -17.39
C ARG A 341 -31.91 -0.95 -16.37
N GLU A 342 -32.05 -2.00 -15.60
CA GLU A 342 -33.10 -2.16 -14.60
C GLU A 342 -32.76 -1.55 -13.26
N LYS A 343 -31.54 -1.01 -13.09
CA LYS A 343 -30.99 -0.48 -11.83
C LYS A 343 -30.98 -1.50 -10.68
N ASN A 344 -30.90 -2.78 -11.02
CA ASN A 344 -30.80 -3.88 -10.07
C ASN A 344 -29.41 -3.95 -9.40
N PRO A 345 -29.28 -4.64 -8.27
CA PRO A 345 -27.98 -5.10 -7.79
C PRO A 345 -27.26 -5.92 -8.86
N ILE A 346 -26.00 -5.61 -9.15
CA ILE A 346 -25.24 -6.25 -10.23
C ILE A 346 -24.89 -7.69 -9.84
N ARG A 347 -25.58 -8.66 -10.43
CA ARG A 347 -25.44 -10.12 -10.15
C ARG A 347 -24.03 -10.63 -10.34
N CYS A 348 -23.27 -10.09 -11.30
CA CYS A 348 -21.89 -10.50 -11.57
C CYS A 348 -20.96 -10.39 -10.35
N PHE A 349 -21.25 -9.52 -9.39
CA PHE A 349 -20.45 -9.35 -8.18
C PHE A 349 -20.81 -10.32 -7.05
N ALA A 350 -21.92 -11.06 -7.18
CA ALA A 350 -22.30 -12.10 -6.24
C ALA A 350 -21.53 -13.44 -6.42
N GLY A 351 -20.61 -13.50 -7.39
CA GLY A 351 -19.75 -14.67 -7.63
C GLY A 351 -20.37 -15.78 -8.48
N SER A 352 -21.65 -15.67 -8.84
CA SER A 352 -22.43 -16.70 -9.55
C SER A 352 -22.81 -16.29 -10.98
N CYS A 353 -21.91 -15.67 -11.72
CA CYS A 353 -22.19 -15.32 -13.11
C CYS A 353 -22.16 -16.56 -14.02
N ALA A 354 -23.25 -16.80 -14.77
CA ALA A 354 -23.35 -17.90 -15.73
C ALA A 354 -22.28 -17.86 -16.85
N HIS A 355 -21.67 -16.69 -17.07
CA HIS A 355 -20.63 -16.49 -18.10
C HIS A 355 -19.19 -16.58 -17.55
N ASN A 356 -19.00 -17.10 -16.32
CA ASN A 356 -17.67 -17.19 -15.71
C ASN A 356 -16.64 -17.88 -16.62
N ASP A 357 -17.02 -18.97 -17.28
CA ASP A 357 -16.12 -19.80 -18.08
C ASP A 357 -16.17 -19.46 -19.59
N ASN A 358 -17.02 -18.52 -20.00
CA ASN A 358 -17.13 -18.12 -21.40
C ASN A 358 -16.05 -17.07 -21.75
N SER A 359 -15.00 -17.48 -22.45
CA SER A 359 -13.89 -16.61 -22.85
C SER A 359 -14.26 -15.48 -23.83
N LYS A 360 -15.46 -15.53 -24.45
CA LYS A 360 -15.94 -14.47 -25.35
C LYS A 360 -16.70 -13.36 -24.60
N VAL A 361 -16.99 -13.54 -23.32
CA VAL A 361 -17.75 -12.58 -22.51
C VAL A 361 -16.86 -11.87 -21.52
N VAL A 362 -16.80 -10.54 -21.62
CA VAL A 362 -16.14 -9.67 -20.66
C VAL A 362 -17.10 -9.36 -19.51
N CYS A 363 -16.68 -9.67 -18.28
CA CYS A 363 -17.45 -9.42 -17.09
C CYS A 363 -16.75 -8.37 -16.21
N PRO A 364 -17.40 -7.24 -15.86
CA PRO A 364 -16.78 -6.19 -15.03
C PRO A 364 -16.27 -6.68 -13.68
N SER A 365 -16.92 -7.72 -13.12
CA SER A 365 -16.51 -8.30 -11.84
C SER A 365 -15.14 -9.02 -11.90
N ARG A 366 -14.53 -9.14 -13.07
CA ARG A 366 -13.19 -9.73 -13.23
C ARG A 366 -12.06 -8.70 -13.16
N PHE A 367 -12.39 -7.42 -13.07
CA PHE A 367 -11.43 -6.40 -12.66
C PHE A 367 -11.25 -6.44 -11.15
N TRP A 368 -10.01 -6.51 -10.69
CA TRP A 368 -9.71 -6.52 -9.25
C TRP A 368 -10.25 -5.28 -8.56
N GLY A 369 -10.14 -4.11 -9.17
CA GLY A 369 -10.63 -2.86 -8.59
C GLY A 369 -12.15 -2.74 -8.47
N PHE A 370 -12.91 -3.52 -9.23
CA PHE A 370 -14.38 -3.59 -9.07
C PHE A 370 -14.80 -4.73 -8.14
N ARG A 371 -14.04 -5.83 -8.09
CA ARG A 371 -14.41 -6.96 -7.24
C ARG A 371 -13.87 -6.85 -5.82
N HIS A 372 -12.65 -6.36 -5.67
CA HIS A 372 -11.89 -6.42 -4.44
C HIS A 372 -11.61 -5.04 -3.85
N ILE A 373 -11.37 -5.02 -2.55
CA ILE A 373 -10.70 -3.91 -1.89
C ILE A 373 -9.20 -4.16 -2.01
N ILE A 374 -8.47 -3.21 -2.58
CA ILE A 374 -7.02 -3.29 -2.74
C ILE A 374 -6.38 -2.27 -1.82
N GLU A 375 -5.43 -2.72 -1.01
CA GLU A 375 -4.66 -1.86 -0.11
C GLU A 375 -3.17 -1.95 -0.42
N GLN A 376 -2.48 -0.82 -0.27
CA GLN A 376 -1.04 -0.74 -0.52
C GLN A 376 -0.36 -0.03 0.66
N PRO A 377 -0.20 -0.73 1.82
CA PRO A 377 0.50 -0.14 2.95
C PRO A 377 1.95 0.17 2.59
N VAL A 378 2.43 1.31 3.05
CA VAL A 378 3.83 1.72 2.86
C VAL A 378 4.69 0.97 3.86
N SER A 379 5.86 0.49 3.40
CA SER A 379 6.86 -0.09 4.30
C SER A 379 7.51 0.98 5.18
N LEU A 380 7.73 0.66 6.44
CA LEU A 380 8.40 1.50 7.42
C LEU A 380 9.66 0.81 7.91
N THR A 381 10.74 1.00 7.18
CA THR A 381 12.05 0.59 7.63
C THR A 381 12.74 1.68 8.47
N LYS A 382 13.83 1.31 9.11
CA LYS A 382 14.52 1.98 10.22
C LYS A 382 14.62 3.51 10.17
N ASP A 383 14.88 4.08 9.02
CA ASP A 383 15.00 5.55 8.88
C ASP A 383 13.63 6.25 8.96
N LYS A 384 12.53 5.47 8.98
CA LYS A 384 11.14 5.91 9.01
C LYS A 384 10.36 5.37 10.22
N ALA A 385 10.99 4.59 11.09
CA ALA A 385 10.35 3.84 12.19
C ALA A 385 9.70 4.69 13.29
N LEU A 386 9.88 6.01 13.26
CA LEU A 386 9.19 6.95 14.15
C LEU A 386 7.79 7.33 13.65
N GLN A 387 7.29 6.69 12.59
CA GLN A 387 6.08 7.10 11.91
C GLN A 387 4.91 6.22 12.30
N LEU A 388 3.95 6.84 12.97
CA LEU A 388 2.66 6.26 13.28
C LEU A 388 1.82 6.15 11.99
N HIS A 389 1.28 4.96 11.72
CA HIS A 389 0.19 4.82 10.74
C HIS A 389 -1.07 4.42 11.49
N PRO A 390 -1.83 5.38 12.04
CA PRO A 390 -3.10 5.06 12.65
C PRO A 390 -4.06 4.52 11.58
N ARG A 391 -4.86 3.54 11.95
CA ARG A 391 -5.98 3.07 11.12
C ARG A 391 -7.23 3.91 11.33
N GLN A 392 -7.22 4.68 12.38
CA GLN A 392 -8.31 5.60 12.68
C GLN A 392 -7.74 6.99 12.84
N ILE A 393 -8.43 7.93 12.25
CA ILE A 393 -8.16 9.35 12.42
C ILE A 393 -9.19 9.87 13.41
N THR A 394 -8.74 10.27 14.58
CA THR A 394 -9.64 10.81 15.61
C THR A 394 -10.14 12.19 15.20
N VAL A 395 -11.46 12.36 15.22
CA VAL A 395 -12.14 13.61 14.88
C VAL A 395 -12.86 14.13 16.13
N PRO A 396 -12.33 15.14 16.81
CA PRO A 396 -13.00 15.77 17.94
C PRO A 396 -14.20 16.59 17.45
N GLY A 397 -15.29 16.57 18.24
CA GLY A 397 -16.42 17.48 18.03
C GLY A 397 -17.35 17.15 16.87
N GLY A 398 -17.29 15.94 16.29
CA GLY A 398 -18.30 15.44 15.36
C GLY A 398 -18.16 15.88 13.91
N ASN A 399 -17.31 16.87 13.56
CA ASN A 399 -17.04 17.31 12.20
C ASN A 399 -15.55 17.16 11.85
N ALA A 400 -15.26 16.44 10.78
CA ALA A 400 -13.89 16.31 10.27
C ALA A 400 -13.39 17.65 9.72
N SER A 401 -12.17 18.04 10.08
CA SER A 401 -11.50 19.21 9.52
C SER A 401 -10.74 18.81 8.24
N MET A 402 -10.95 19.55 7.15
CA MET A 402 -10.26 19.35 5.87
C MET A 402 -9.56 20.64 5.42
N ALA A 403 -8.24 20.54 5.22
CA ALA A 403 -7.47 21.55 4.50
C ALA A 403 -7.51 21.25 3.00
N ILE A 404 -8.00 22.21 2.20
CA ILE A 404 -8.10 22.09 0.74
C ILE A 404 -7.05 22.99 0.09
N SER A 405 -6.00 22.41 -0.44
CA SER A 405 -5.03 23.14 -1.27
C SER A 405 -5.49 23.13 -2.72
N VAL A 406 -5.79 24.31 -3.26
CA VAL A 406 -6.41 24.45 -4.58
C VAL A 406 -5.48 25.18 -5.55
N ASN A 407 -5.53 24.80 -6.84
CA ASN A 407 -5.04 25.68 -7.91
C ASN A 407 -6.16 26.65 -8.30
N THR A 408 -5.92 27.95 -8.12
CA THR A 408 -6.94 29.01 -8.33
C THR A 408 -7.31 29.24 -9.79
N LYS A 409 -6.63 28.57 -10.74
CA LYS A 409 -6.95 28.61 -12.19
C LYS A 409 -7.91 27.51 -12.62
N LEU A 410 -8.27 26.59 -11.72
CA LEU A 410 -9.26 25.56 -12.01
C LEU A 410 -10.65 26.18 -12.15
N SER A 411 -11.27 25.93 -13.29
CA SER A 411 -12.55 26.56 -13.67
C SER A 411 -13.75 26.05 -12.83
N ARG A 412 -13.63 24.86 -12.26
CA ARG A 412 -14.72 24.20 -11.53
C ARG A 412 -14.57 24.25 -10.01
N PHE A 413 -13.57 24.95 -9.50
CA PHE A 413 -13.32 24.97 -8.07
C PHE A 413 -14.55 25.48 -7.28
N ASP A 414 -15.17 26.59 -7.67
CA ASP A 414 -16.31 27.17 -6.96
C ASP A 414 -17.52 26.21 -6.89
N THR A 415 -17.73 25.42 -7.95
CA THR A 415 -18.80 24.41 -7.98
C THR A 415 -18.42 23.24 -7.05
N HIS A 416 -17.19 22.76 -7.16
CA HIS A 416 -16.70 21.66 -6.32
C HIS A 416 -16.67 22.04 -4.83
N GLU A 417 -16.31 23.28 -4.51
CA GLU A 417 -16.34 23.77 -3.14
C GLU A 417 -17.76 23.77 -2.56
N LYS A 418 -18.77 24.14 -3.36
CA LYS A 418 -20.18 24.05 -2.96
C LYS A 418 -20.63 22.61 -2.74
N ASP A 419 -20.19 21.68 -3.60
CA ASP A 419 -20.48 20.25 -3.43
C ASP A 419 -19.89 19.74 -2.12
N LEU A 420 -18.63 20.06 -1.84
CA LEU A 420 -17.98 19.71 -0.57
C LEU A 420 -18.67 20.40 0.63
N ALA A 421 -19.17 21.63 0.45
CA ALA A 421 -19.92 22.36 1.48
C ALA A 421 -21.21 21.65 1.88
N SER A 422 -21.82 20.93 0.95
CA SER A 422 -23.06 20.18 1.19
C SER A 422 -22.85 18.88 1.97
N LEU A 423 -21.60 18.43 2.13
CA LEU A 423 -21.29 17.20 2.85
C LEU A 423 -21.49 17.39 4.36
N ALA A 424 -22.24 16.48 4.97
CA ALA A 424 -22.41 16.44 6.41
C ALA A 424 -21.08 16.11 7.12
N LYS A 425 -20.91 16.62 8.33
CA LYS A 425 -19.75 16.36 9.21
C LYS A 425 -18.41 16.86 8.66
N LEU A 426 -18.39 17.92 7.86
CA LEU A 426 -17.17 18.47 7.26
C LEU A 426 -17.00 19.97 7.56
N ASN A 427 -15.88 20.32 8.20
CA ASN A 427 -15.36 21.68 8.31
C ASN A 427 -14.22 21.85 7.30
N ARG A 428 -14.19 22.97 6.57
CA ARG A 428 -13.26 23.18 5.46
C ARG A 428 -12.44 24.45 5.64
N LYS A 429 -11.14 24.37 5.33
CA LYS A 429 -10.22 25.48 5.21
C LYS A 429 -9.63 25.45 3.80
N VAL A 430 -9.91 26.47 2.99
CA VAL A 430 -9.37 26.58 1.62
C VAL A 430 -8.06 27.36 1.67
N LEU A 431 -7.03 26.79 1.05
CA LEU A 431 -5.65 27.31 0.98
C LEU A 431 -5.38 27.68 -0.49
N LYS A 432 -5.18 28.99 -0.75
CA LYS A 432 -5.08 29.54 -2.11
C LYS A 432 -3.65 29.92 -2.51
N SER A 433 -2.68 29.61 -1.66
CA SER A 433 -1.25 29.82 -1.94
C SER A 433 -0.39 28.70 -1.34
N LYS A 434 0.84 28.60 -1.81
CA LYS A 434 1.85 27.69 -1.24
C LYS A 434 2.19 28.08 0.19
N ASP A 435 2.32 29.38 0.45
CA ASP A 435 2.66 29.89 1.79
C ASP A 435 1.56 29.58 2.81
N GLU A 436 0.28 29.70 2.43
CA GLU A 436 -0.85 29.28 3.28
C GLU A 436 -0.78 27.78 3.59
N LEU A 437 -0.49 26.95 2.57
CA LEU A 437 -0.33 25.51 2.77
C LEU A 437 0.81 25.21 3.74
N LEU A 438 2.02 25.70 3.48
CA LEU A 438 3.18 25.46 4.30
C LEU A 438 2.96 25.95 5.73
N SER A 439 2.42 27.18 5.90
CA SER A 439 2.08 27.70 7.22
C SER A 439 1.07 26.83 7.98
N THR A 440 0.08 26.25 7.28
CA THR A 440 -0.90 25.34 7.88
C THR A 440 -0.24 24.03 8.33
N LEU A 441 0.64 23.46 7.50
CA LEU A 441 1.35 22.22 7.82
C LEU A 441 2.38 22.42 8.94
N GLU A 442 3.14 23.55 8.93
CA GLU A 442 4.15 23.89 9.94
C GLU A 442 3.53 24.21 11.31
N LYS A 443 2.38 24.87 11.33
CA LYS A 443 1.62 25.16 12.56
C LYS A 443 0.92 23.94 13.13
N GLN A 444 1.00 22.81 12.44
CA GLN A 444 0.41 21.55 12.87
C GLN A 444 -1.09 21.67 13.19
N GLU A 445 -1.81 22.47 12.39
CA GLU A 445 -3.25 22.64 12.56
C GLU A 445 -3.97 21.28 12.46
N ASP A 446 -5.02 21.11 13.26
CA ASP A 446 -5.78 19.86 13.39
C ASP A 446 -6.64 19.59 12.17
N HIS A 447 -6.05 18.97 11.14
CA HIS A 447 -6.79 18.52 9.98
C HIS A 447 -6.83 16.99 9.93
N ALA A 448 -8.03 16.42 9.83
CA ALA A 448 -8.24 14.99 9.58
C ALA A 448 -7.94 14.61 8.12
N ILE A 449 -8.09 15.58 7.22
CA ILE A 449 -7.94 15.39 5.78
C ILE A 449 -7.15 16.56 5.19
N ILE A 450 -6.16 16.23 4.34
CA ILE A 450 -5.49 17.20 3.46
C ILE A 450 -5.86 16.83 2.02
N TYR A 451 -6.55 17.73 1.34
CA TYR A 451 -7.05 17.51 0.00
C TYR A 451 -6.40 18.47 -1.00
N PHE A 452 -5.77 17.92 -2.02
CA PHE A 452 -5.19 18.67 -3.13
C PHE A 452 -6.13 18.61 -4.35
N TYR A 453 -6.72 19.74 -4.70
CA TYR A 453 -7.45 19.91 -5.95
C TYR A 453 -6.63 20.83 -6.87
N CYS A 454 -5.79 20.25 -7.69
CA CYS A 454 -4.70 20.96 -8.35
C CYS A 454 -4.29 20.29 -9.67
N HIS A 455 -3.30 20.88 -10.36
CA HIS A 455 -2.65 20.22 -11.49
C HIS A 455 -1.37 19.52 -11.02
N GLY A 456 -1.19 18.26 -11.41
CA GLY A 456 0.12 17.62 -11.34
C GLY A 456 0.94 17.99 -12.58
N LYS A 457 2.18 18.43 -12.40
CA LYS A 457 3.11 18.82 -13.47
C LYS A 457 4.49 18.23 -13.22
N ARG A 458 5.35 18.29 -14.24
CA ARG A 458 6.74 17.86 -14.14
C ARG A 458 7.66 18.91 -14.75
N ASP A 459 8.78 19.17 -14.07
CA ASP A 459 9.88 19.97 -14.56
C ASP A 459 11.18 19.12 -14.62
N ARG A 460 12.31 19.74 -14.91
CA ARG A 460 13.62 19.08 -14.94
C ARG A 460 14.07 18.47 -13.61
N PHE A 461 13.38 18.81 -12.51
CA PHE A 461 13.70 18.36 -11.16
C PHE A 461 12.69 17.36 -10.60
N GLY A 462 11.74 16.86 -11.41
CA GLY A 462 10.72 15.89 -11.02
C GLY A 462 9.30 16.45 -11.02
N GLY A 463 8.36 15.65 -10.50
CA GLY A 463 6.96 16.01 -10.37
C GLY A 463 6.70 17.06 -9.29
N TYR A 464 5.68 17.88 -9.51
CA TYR A 464 5.19 18.83 -8.53
C TYR A 464 3.69 19.05 -8.64
N LEU A 465 3.06 19.48 -7.57
CA LEU A 465 1.67 19.92 -7.56
C LEU A 465 1.64 21.43 -7.81
N SER A 466 0.90 21.84 -8.84
CA SER A 466 0.68 23.25 -9.17
C SER A 466 -0.54 23.72 -8.39
N ILE A 467 -0.30 24.45 -7.31
CA ILE A 467 -1.30 24.99 -6.37
C ILE A 467 -1.35 26.52 -6.44
N GLY A 468 -2.26 27.13 -5.70
CA GLY A 468 -2.38 28.58 -5.65
C GLY A 468 -2.49 29.19 -7.05
N ASN A 469 -1.76 30.27 -7.30
CA ASN A 469 -1.67 30.90 -8.61
C ASN A 469 -0.57 30.23 -9.48
N ASN A 470 -0.68 28.89 -9.71
CA ASN A 470 0.31 28.05 -10.39
C ASN A 470 1.67 27.94 -9.66
N GLU A 471 1.67 28.05 -8.35
CA GLU A 471 2.85 27.87 -7.52
C GLU A 471 3.28 26.38 -7.48
N CYS A 472 4.59 26.15 -7.41
CA CYS A 472 5.17 24.81 -7.45
C CYS A 472 5.34 24.25 -6.04
N PHE A 473 4.56 23.22 -5.69
CA PHE A 473 4.73 22.47 -4.45
C PHE A 473 5.34 21.10 -4.76
N LYS A 474 6.50 20.83 -4.22
CA LYS A 474 7.27 19.58 -4.42
C LYS A 474 7.26 18.72 -3.17
N SER A 475 7.46 17.43 -3.34
CA SER A 475 7.56 16.49 -2.22
C SER A 475 8.65 16.87 -1.21
N ARG A 476 9.76 17.50 -1.65
CA ARG A 476 10.83 18.01 -0.79
C ARG A 476 10.42 19.20 0.10
N ASP A 477 9.36 19.92 -0.26
CA ASP A 477 8.85 21.02 0.57
C ASP A 477 8.22 20.52 1.89
N LEU A 478 8.04 19.20 2.01
CA LEU A 478 7.60 18.52 3.22
C LEU A 478 8.73 18.18 4.19
N ILE A 479 10.00 18.41 3.82
CA ILE A 479 11.15 18.08 4.68
C ILE A 479 11.09 18.92 5.96
N GLY A 480 11.14 18.25 7.11
CA GLY A 480 11.06 18.89 8.43
C GLY A 480 9.65 19.15 8.96
N ILE A 481 8.62 18.86 8.17
CA ILE A 481 7.22 18.97 8.61
C ILE A 481 6.82 17.70 9.38
N THR A 482 6.05 17.87 10.45
CA THR A 482 5.44 16.78 11.22
C THR A 482 3.94 17.05 11.36
N LEU A 483 3.10 16.08 10.99
CA LEU A 483 1.65 16.18 11.06
C LEU A 483 1.16 15.49 12.34
N ASN A 484 0.68 16.25 13.32
CA ASN A 484 0.34 15.70 14.65
C ASN A 484 -0.87 14.77 14.64
N HIS A 485 -1.85 15.05 13.78
CA HIS A 485 -3.13 14.32 13.74
C HIS A 485 -3.18 13.25 12.64
N SER A 486 -2.03 12.93 12.06
CA SER A 486 -1.91 11.87 11.05
C SER A 486 -3.02 11.88 9.99
N PRO A 487 -3.18 12.97 9.22
CA PRO A 487 -4.29 13.13 8.29
C PRO A 487 -4.27 12.12 7.16
N PHE A 488 -5.44 11.85 6.59
CA PHE A 488 -5.53 11.24 5.27
C PHE A 488 -5.27 12.29 4.19
N VAL A 489 -4.37 12.00 3.26
CA VAL A 489 -4.00 12.89 2.16
C VAL A 489 -4.61 12.41 0.84
N PHE A 490 -5.36 13.26 0.16
CA PHE A 490 -5.89 12.95 -1.16
C PHE A 490 -5.31 13.90 -2.21
N ILE A 491 -4.44 13.37 -3.08
CA ILE A 491 -3.86 14.10 -4.22
C ILE A 491 -4.72 13.84 -5.45
N ASN A 492 -5.61 14.76 -5.74
CA ASN A 492 -6.55 14.69 -6.86
C ASN A 492 -6.08 15.64 -7.97
N GLY A 493 -5.03 15.22 -8.66
CA GLY A 493 -4.38 16.02 -9.70
C GLY A 493 -5.15 16.00 -11.02
N CYS A 494 -5.63 17.17 -11.44
CA CYS A 494 -6.30 17.35 -12.73
C CYS A 494 -5.26 17.64 -13.83
N GLU A 495 -5.52 17.16 -15.06
CA GLU A 495 -4.78 17.49 -16.28
C GLU A 495 -3.24 17.44 -16.14
N THR A 496 -2.74 16.36 -15.56
CA THR A 496 -1.32 16.17 -15.28
C THR A 496 -0.54 15.90 -16.55
N VAL A 497 -0.01 16.93 -17.18
CA VAL A 497 0.96 16.75 -18.26
C VAL A 497 2.33 16.43 -17.66
N GLY A 498 2.69 15.14 -17.65
CA GLY A 498 4.01 14.66 -17.25
C GLY A 498 4.19 14.24 -15.78
N PHE A 499 3.22 14.46 -14.89
CA PHE A 499 3.24 13.86 -13.55
C PHE A 499 3.02 12.36 -13.68
N THR A 500 3.93 11.57 -13.17
CA THR A 500 3.92 10.12 -13.30
C THR A 500 3.47 9.44 -12.01
N PRO A 501 3.06 8.17 -12.05
CA PRO A 501 2.86 7.41 -10.83
C PRO A 501 4.10 7.36 -9.92
N ASP A 502 5.31 7.42 -10.48
CA ASP A 502 6.56 7.48 -9.70
C ASP A 502 6.67 8.79 -8.91
N ASP A 503 6.23 9.92 -9.49
CA ASP A 503 6.17 11.19 -8.77
C ASP A 503 5.20 11.10 -7.56
N LEU A 504 4.11 10.32 -7.69
CA LEU A 504 3.19 10.05 -6.59
C LEU A 504 3.85 9.23 -5.48
N VAL A 505 4.74 8.30 -5.83
CA VAL A 505 5.53 7.53 -4.83
C VAL A 505 6.42 8.45 -4.01
N ASP A 506 7.05 9.46 -4.63
CA ASP A 506 7.86 10.45 -3.91
C ASP A 506 7.02 11.27 -2.92
N PHE A 507 5.82 11.72 -3.33
CA PHE A 507 4.88 12.39 -2.42
C PHE A 507 4.40 11.44 -1.32
N ASN A 508 4.06 10.19 -1.65
CA ASN A 508 3.66 9.18 -0.70
C ASN A 508 4.73 8.96 0.37
N SER A 509 5.99 8.78 -0.04
CA SER A 509 7.11 8.58 0.87
C SER A 509 7.31 9.78 1.81
N ASN A 510 7.23 11.02 1.29
CA ASN A 510 7.44 12.21 2.11
C ASN A 510 6.24 12.52 3.03
N PHE A 511 4.99 12.39 2.57
CA PHE A 511 3.83 12.54 3.46
C PHE A 511 3.79 11.47 4.55
N THR A 512 4.17 10.23 4.21
CA THR A 512 4.33 9.16 5.19
C THR A 512 5.40 9.52 6.22
N ALA A 513 6.55 10.08 5.77
CA ALA A 513 7.59 10.62 6.65
C ALA A 513 7.08 11.73 7.56
N CYS A 514 6.13 12.52 7.10
CA CYS A 514 5.45 13.56 7.89
C CYS A 514 4.34 13.02 8.81
N ARG A 515 4.13 11.70 8.91
CA ARG A 515 3.08 11.02 9.69
C ARG A 515 1.66 11.07 9.09
N ALA A 516 1.49 11.20 7.77
CA ALA A 516 0.18 10.98 7.17
C ALA A 516 -0.27 9.53 7.37
N SER A 517 -1.56 9.31 7.67
CA SER A 517 -2.15 7.97 7.84
C SER A 517 -2.26 7.18 6.56
N GLY A 518 -2.32 7.87 5.44
CA GLY A 518 -2.40 7.27 4.12
C GLY A 518 -2.57 8.32 3.05
N ILE A 519 -2.31 7.91 1.82
CA ILE A 519 -2.41 8.77 0.65
C ILE A 519 -3.27 8.09 -0.40
N MET A 520 -4.03 8.87 -1.15
CA MET A 520 -4.70 8.45 -2.37
C MET A 520 -4.29 9.35 -3.53
N GLY A 521 -4.06 8.76 -4.69
CA GLY A 521 -3.73 9.47 -5.91
C GLY A 521 -4.33 8.84 -7.14
N THR A 522 -3.85 9.24 -8.34
CA THR A 522 -4.39 8.78 -9.62
C THR A 522 -3.34 8.13 -10.50
N GLU A 523 -3.74 7.07 -11.24
CA GLU A 523 -2.90 6.33 -12.18
C GLU A 523 -2.70 7.06 -13.52
N ILE A 524 -3.63 7.97 -13.85
CA ILE A 524 -3.63 8.75 -15.09
C ILE A 524 -4.00 10.20 -14.80
N SER A 525 -3.74 11.05 -15.78
CA SER A 525 -4.28 12.41 -15.81
C SER A 525 -5.80 12.38 -15.92
N ILE A 526 -6.50 13.09 -15.06
CA ILE A 526 -7.97 13.16 -15.02
C ILE A 526 -8.46 14.59 -15.27
N PRO A 527 -9.67 14.80 -15.86
CA PRO A 527 -10.25 16.12 -16.03
C PRO A 527 -10.83 16.67 -14.72
N GLU A 528 -10.88 18.00 -14.57
CA GLU A 528 -11.41 18.70 -13.39
C GLU A 528 -12.80 18.20 -12.99
N ILE A 529 -13.67 17.97 -13.97
CA ILE A 529 -15.04 17.52 -13.74
C ILE A 529 -15.10 16.13 -13.09
N LEU A 530 -14.23 15.23 -13.53
CA LEU A 530 -14.14 13.90 -12.95
C LEU A 530 -13.52 13.96 -11.55
N ALA A 531 -12.46 14.76 -11.38
CA ALA A 531 -11.78 14.94 -10.11
C ALA A 531 -12.76 15.43 -9.03
N ALA A 532 -13.56 16.46 -9.33
CA ALA A 532 -14.57 16.98 -8.43
C ALA A 532 -15.66 15.93 -8.09
N HIS A 533 -16.20 15.27 -9.11
CA HIS A 533 -17.25 14.26 -8.95
C HIS A 533 -16.78 13.07 -8.09
N PHE A 534 -15.58 12.55 -8.40
CA PHE A 534 -15.03 11.42 -7.65
C PHE A 534 -14.78 11.79 -6.18
N ALA A 535 -14.15 12.93 -5.93
CA ALA A 535 -13.83 13.36 -4.57
C ALA A 535 -15.10 13.58 -3.73
N SER A 536 -16.13 14.24 -4.28
CA SER A 536 -17.40 14.45 -3.58
C SER A 536 -18.08 13.13 -3.21
N GLY A 537 -18.11 12.16 -4.13
CA GLY A 537 -18.66 10.83 -3.85
C GLY A 537 -17.83 10.04 -2.84
N PHE A 538 -16.51 10.03 -2.98
CA PHE A 538 -15.62 9.37 -2.03
C PHE A 538 -15.77 9.94 -0.62
N PHE A 539 -15.72 11.27 -0.45
CA PHE A 539 -15.84 11.91 0.86
C PHE A 539 -17.21 11.71 1.48
N LYS A 540 -18.28 11.62 0.68
CA LYS A 540 -19.62 11.28 1.19
C LYS A 540 -19.60 9.94 1.95
N TYR A 541 -18.95 8.93 1.41
CA TYR A 541 -18.81 7.63 2.06
C TYR A 541 -17.83 7.67 3.24
N PHE A 542 -16.68 8.30 3.07
CA PHE A 542 -15.63 8.36 4.09
C PHE A 542 -16.09 9.12 5.35
N LEU A 543 -16.75 10.27 5.18
CA LEU A 543 -17.32 11.06 6.28
C LEU A 543 -18.51 10.38 6.96
N SER A 544 -19.16 9.40 6.32
CA SER A 544 -20.20 8.58 6.96
C SER A 544 -19.67 7.51 7.91
N GLY A 545 -18.34 7.37 8.01
CA GLY A 545 -17.67 6.38 8.86
C GLY A 545 -17.26 5.10 8.14
N LYS A 546 -17.40 5.03 6.80
CA LYS A 546 -16.82 3.94 6.01
C LYS A 546 -15.31 4.08 5.97
N THR A 547 -14.61 2.94 5.83
CA THR A 547 -13.15 2.92 5.66
C THR A 547 -12.75 3.48 4.29
N VAL A 548 -11.46 3.82 4.11
CA VAL A 548 -10.93 4.24 2.80
C VAL A 548 -11.20 3.18 1.73
N GLY A 549 -10.95 1.90 2.06
CA GLY A 549 -11.20 0.79 1.13
C GLY A 549 -12.66 0.65 0.73
N GLU A 550 -13.58 0.73 1.69
CA GLU A 550 -15.03 0.68 1.42
C GLU A 550 -15.50 1.90 0.64
N SER A 551 -15.06 3.10 1.01
CA SER A 551 -15.43 4.35 0.34
C SER A 551 -14.99 4.34 -1.13
N LEU A 552 -13.77 3.88 -1.40
CA LEU A 552 -13.25 3.73 -2.75
C LEU A 552 -14.02 2.66 -3.55
N TYR A 553 -14.33 1.52 -2.92
CA TYR A 553 -15.10 0.45 -3.53
C TYR A 553 -16.49 0.94 -3.93
N GLU A 554 -17.22 1.60 -3.04
CA GLU A 554 -18.56 2.14 -3.32
C GLU A 554 -18.54 3.20 -4.42
N GLN A 555 -17.55 4.11 -4.39
CA GLN A 555 -17.43 5.15 -5.42
C GLN A 555 -17.10 4.56 -6.79
N ARG A 556 -16.26 3.53 -6.87
CA ARG A 556 -16.00 2.80 -8.12
C ARG A 556 -17.26 2.14 -8.66
N HIS A 557 -18.05 1.52 -7.79
CA HIS A 557 -19.31 0.89 -8.17
C HIS A 557 -20.37 1.91 -8.61
N GLN A 558 -20.45 3.07 -7.95
CA GLN A 558 -21.34 4.14 -8.38
C GLN A 558 -20.96 4.62 -9.80
N MET A 559 -19.68 4.87 -10.05
CA MET A 559 -19.22 5.27 -11.38
C MET A 559 -19.46 4.19 -12.44
N LEU A 560 -19.28 2.91 -12.10
CA LEU A 560 -19.59 1.81 -13.01
C LEU A 560 -21.10 1.77 -13.37
N ARG A 561 -21.98 2.05 -12.42
CA ARG A 561 -23.44 2.23 -12.68
C ARG A 561 -23.71 3.38 -13.62
N ASP A 562 -22.94 4.45 -13.52
CA ASP A 562 -22.98 5.61 -14.41
C ASP A 562 -22.27 5.33 -15.75
N LYS A 563 -21.91 4.07 -16.02
CA LYS A 563 -21.21 3.60 -17.21
C LYS A 563 -19.84 4.25 -17.40
N ASN A 564 -19.16 4.55 -16.28
CA ASN A 564 -17.88 5.23 -16.25
C ASN A 564 -16.81 4.33 -15.57
N LEU A 565 -15.78 3.92 -16.31
CA LEU A 565 -14.71 3.05 -15.82
C LEU A 565 -13.60 3.80 -15.07
N LEU A 566 -13.63 5.14 -15.06
CA LEU A 566 -12.52 5.96 -14.55
C LEU A 566 -12.36 5.91 -13.03
N GLY A 567 -13.27 5.26 -12.31
CA GLY A 567 -13.07 4.91 -10.90
C GLY A 567 -11.84 4.02 -10.67
N LEU A 568 -11.42 3.26 -11.69
CA LEU A 568 -10.21 2.44 -11.65
C LEU A 568 -8.90 3.27 -11.70
N ALA A 569 -8.99 4.55 -12.00
CA ALA A 569 -7.84 5.46 -11.99
C ALA A 569 -7.33 5.81 -10.59
N TYR A 570 -8.10 5.58 -9.54
CA TYR A 570 -7.75 6.00 -8.19
C TYR A 570 -7.11 4.86 -7.40
N THR A 571 -5.97 5.15 -6.77
CA THR A 571 -5.14 4.16 -6.04
C THR A 571 -4.84 4.66 -4.63
N PRO A 572 -5.20 3.87 -3.58
CA PRO A 572 -4.89 4.18 -2.20
C PRO A 572 -3.53 3.58 -1.81
N TYR A 573 -2.72 4.35 -1.09
CA TYR A 573 -1.47 3.95 -0.46
C TYR A 573 -1.63 4.01 1.05
N CYS A 574 -2.40 3.08 1.60
CA CYS A 574 -2.68 2.91 3.02
C CYS A 574 -3.31 1.54 3.28
N LEU A 575 -3.54 1.22 4.54
CA LEU A 575 -4.41 0.12 4.92
C LEU A 575 -5.86 0.45 4.57
N SER A 576 -6.58 -0.51 4.04
CA SER A 576 -7.95 -0.33 3.56
C SER A 576 -8.97 0.00 4.66
N ASN A 577 -8.67 -0.37 5.91
CA ASN A 577 -9.50 -0.14 7.07
C ASN A 577 -9.25 1.22 7.77
N LEU A 578 -8.42 2.09 7.21
CA LEU A 578 -8.29 3.47 7.66
C LEU A 578 -9.65 4.18 7.61
N HIS A 579 -10.07 4.78 8.72
CA HIS A 579 -11.37 5.44 8.86
C HIS A 579 -11.34 6.63 9.82
N LEU A 580 -12.40 7.42 9.82
CA LEU A 580 -12.62 8.52 10.76
C LEU A 580 -13.37 8.03 11.98
N THR A 581 -12.86 8.31 13.18
CA THR A 581 -13.53 8.03 14.46
C THR A 581 -13.94 9.34 15.12
N TYR A 582 -15.24 9.54 15.24
CA TYR A 582 -15.80 10.75 15.84
C TYR A 582 -15.90 10.58 17.36
N THR A 583 -15.24 11.48 18.11
CA THR A 583 -15.33 11.50 19.58
C THR A 583 -16.22 12.65 20.05
N ASN A 584 -17.10 12.38 21.02
CA ASN A 584 -17.90 13.44 21.65
C ASN A 584 -16.98 14.35 22.49
N SER A 585 -17.19 15.67 22.41
CA SER A 585 -16.41 16.68 23.14
C SER A 585 -16.61 16.64 24.67
N SER A 586 -17.34 15.67 25.21
CA SER A 586 -17.76 15.62 26.62
C SER A 586 -16.83 14.87 27.57
N ASN A 587 -15.64 14.42 27.10
CA ASN A 587 -14.67 13.70 27.94
C ASN A 587 -13.25 14.28 27.76
N GLN A 588 -13.07 15.56 28.00
CA GLN A 588 -11.76 16.18 28.32
C GLN A 588 -11.82 16.90 29.65
#